data_4a84f87f39df77d68b0bdd822d0ed4af
#
_entry.id   4a84f87f39df77d68b0bdd822d0ed4af
#
_cell.length_a   1.000
_cell.length_b   1.000
_cell.length_c   1.000
_cell.angle_alpha   90.00
_cell.angle_beta   90.00
_cell.angle_gamma   90.00
#
_symmetry.space_group_name_H-M   'P 1'
#
loop_
_entity.id
_entity.type
_entity.pdbx_description
1 polymer ?
#
loop_
_entity_poly.entity_id
_entity_poly.type
_entity_poly.pdbx_seq_one_letter_code
_entity_poly.pdbx_strand_id
1 'polypeptide(L)'
;LPALYRWSEGAAEGVVRRIGLPVADRSTGSLRFHVWYPGCPMELDAYDISKPKGTEEFAPQLLIVPCLGYGPGGVRLGYGGGFFERTLLCVEPSPVTVGVSYRHGFLPMLRAGPAEVELDVMLTEDGVMWERNTGQR
;
A
#
# COMPACT_ATOMS: atom_id res chain seq x y z
N LEU A 1 0.95 -10.62 -6.41
CA LEU A 1 2.30 -10.46 -6.97
C LEU A 1 2.38 -10.75 -8.48
N PRO A 2 1.67 -11.76 -9.06
CA PRO A 2 1.72 -11.97 -10.51
C PRO A 2 1.28 -10.75 -11.32
N ALA A 3 0.25 -10.04 -10.87
CA ALA A 3 -0.23 -8.84 -11.55
C ALA A 3 0.80 -7.72 -11.53
N LEU A 4 1.46 -7.53 -10.40
CA LEU A 4 2.51 -6.52 -10.25
C LEU A 4 3.73 -6.87 -11.12
N TYR A 5 4.08 -8.14 -11.18
CA TYR A 5 5.19 -8.58 -12.03
C TYR A 5 4.91 -8.32 -13.51
N ARG A 6 3.70 -8.62 -13.99
CA ARG A 6 3.29 -8.29 -15.36
C ARG A 6 3.38 -6.80 -15.63
N TRP A 7 2.93 -5.99 -14.68
CA TRP A 7 3.02 -4.54 -14.79
C TRP A 7 4.48 -4.09 -14.91
N SER A 8 5.39 -4.67 -14.14
CA SER A 8 6.81 -4.30 -14.18
C SER A 8 7.46 -4.66 -15.50
N GLU A 9 7.09 -5.78 -16.11
CA GLU A 9 7.60 -6.21 -17.42
C GLU A 9 7.07 -5.36 -18.57
N GLY A 10 5.89 -4.77 -18.41
CA GLY A 10 5.26 -3.93 -19.43
C GLY A 10 5.79 -2.52 -19.53
N ALA A 11 6.89 -2.18 -18.82
CA ALA A 11 7.45 -0.85 -18.86
C ALA A 11 7.99 -0.50 -20.25
N ALA A 12 7.83 0.76 -20.64
CA ALA A 12 8.41 1.29 -21.87
C ALA A 12 9.94 1.23 -21.82
N GLU A 13 10.58 1.19 -22.98
CA GLU A 13 12.05 1.19 -23.08
C GLU A 13 12.62 2.39 -22.31
N GLY A 14 13.65 2.12 -21.50
CA GLY A 14 14.28 3.14 -20.64
C GLY A 14 13.53 3.46 -19.35
N VAL A 15 12.36 2.86 -19.12
CA VAL A 15 11.60 3.04 -17.90
C VAL A 15 11.75 1.81 -17.01
N VAL A 16 12.17 2.01 -15.76
CA VAL A 16 12.30 0.95 -14.77
C VAL A 16 11.11 1.04 -13.81
N ARG A 17 10.36 -0.05 -13.71
CA ARG A 17 9.28 -0.20 -12.73
C ARG A 17 9.73 -1.18 -11.67
N ARG A 18 9.84 -0.70 -10.44
CA ARG A 18 10.23 -1.52 -9.29
C ARG A 18 9.01 -1.97 -8.52
N ILE A 19 9.07 -3.20 -8.02
CA ILE A 19 8.11 -3.72 -7.06
C ILE A 19 8.82 -3.78 -5.72
N GLY A 20 8.12 -3.38 -4.66
CA GLY A 20 8.60 -3.50 -3.30
C GLY A 20 7.59 -4.21 -2.42
N LEU A 21 8.09 -4.86 -1.40
CA LEU A 21 7.25 -5.42 -0.34
C LEU A 21 7.47 -4.64 0.94
N PRO A 22 6.44 -4.48 1.76
CA PRO A 22 6.56 -3.77 3.02
C PRO A 22 7.27 -4.64 4.06
N VAL A 23 8.10 -3.97 4.85
CA VAL A 23 8.80 -4.57 5.99
C VAL A 23 8.44 -3.74 7.22
N ALA A 24 7.89 -4.40 8.24
CA ALA A 24 7.53 -3.73 9.48
C ALA A 24 8.78 -3.37 10.29
N ASP A 25 8.89 -2.10 10.65
CA ASP A 25 9.95 -1.61 11.53
C ASP A 25 9.35 -1.37 12.92
N ARG A 26 9.70 -2.24 13.88
CA ARG A 26 9.19 -2.15 15.26
C ARG A 26 9.61 -0.87 15.96
N SER A 27 10.80 -0.36 15.63
CA SER A 27 11.33 0.82 16.34
C SER A 27 10.54 2.09 16.01
N THR A 28 10.02 2.20 14.79
CA THR A 28 9.25 3.38 14.35
C THR A 28 7.75 3.12 14.27
N GLY A 29 7.34 1.84 14.23
CA GLY A 29 5.94 1.47 14.00
C GLY A 29 5.46 1.75 12.59
N SER A 30 6.39 1.90 11.64
CA SER A 30 6.08 2.18 10.24
C SER A 30 6.59 1.06 9.34
N LEU A 31 6.26 1.16 8.05
CA LEU A 31 6.71 0.23 7.03
C LEU A 31 7.88 0.83 6.25
N ARG A 32 8.84 -0.02 5.91
CA ARG A 32 9.89 0.27 4.94
C ARG A 32 9.66 -0.62 3.74
N PHE A 33 10.05 -0.18 2.55
CA PHE A 33 9.80 -0.91 1.31
C PHE A 33 11.12 -1.34 0.70
N HIS A 34 11.25 -2.65 0.48
CA HIS A 34 12.44 -3.25 -0.12
C HIS A 34 12.09 -3.87 -1.46
N VAL A 35 13.00 -3.73 -2.42
CA VAL A 35 12.84 -4.27 -3.76
C VAL A 35 12.56 -5.77 -3.70
N TRP A 36 11.54 -6.20 -4.43
CA TRP A 36 11.19 -7.59 -4.63
C TRP A 36 11.21 -7.92 -6.13
N TYR A 37 11.73 -9.10 -6.44
CA TYR A 37 11.67 -9.67 -7.79
C TYR A 37 11.49 -11.19 -7.68
N PRO A 38 10.96 -11.86 -8.72
CA PRO A 38 10.81 -13.31 -8.69
C PRO A 38 12.15 -14.01 -8.43
N GLY A 39 12.16 -14.89 -7.42
CA GLY A 39 13.38 -15.62 -7.04
C GLY A 39 14.33 -14.86 -6.12
N CYS A 40 13.99 -13.63 -5.70
CA CYS A 40 14.84 -12.93 -4.73
C CYS A 40 14.90 -13.68 -3.40
N PRO A 41 16.03 -13.59 -2.67
CA PRO A 41 16.12 -14.18 -1.34
C PRO A 41 15.07 -13.60 -0.40
N MET A 42 14.47 -14.45 0.42
CA MET A 42 13.43 -14.06 1.37
C MET A 42 13.80 -14.55 2.78
N GLU A 43 13.32 -13.84 3.78
CA GLU A 43 13.45 -14.21 5.18
C GLU A 43 12.19 -13.78 5.93
N LEU A 44 12.03 -14.22 7.18
CA LEU A 44 10.92 -13.79 8.02
C LEU A 44 11.30 -12.51 8.77
N ASP A 45 10.36 -11.58 8.86
CA ASP A 45 10.51 -10.39 9.68
C ASP A 45 10.17 -10.66 11.15
N ALA A 46 10.13 -9.60 11.95
CA ALA A 46 9.83 -9.69 13.38
C ALA A 46 8.41 -10.20 13.69
N TYR A 47 7.52 -10.23 12.72
CA TYR A 47 6.13 -10.69 12.82
C TYR A 47 5.89 -11.99 12.06
N ASP A 48 6.96 -12.72 11.71
CA ASP A 48 6.90 -13.96 10.94
C ASP A 48 6.28 -13.81 9.54
N ILE A 49 6.43 -12.63 8.95
CA ILE A 49 5.98 -12.33 7.60
C ILE A 49 7.19 -12.37 6.66
N SER A 50 7.02 -13.02 5.51
CA SER A 50 8.08 -13.09 4.49
C SER A 50 8.42 -11.72 3.95
N LYS A 51 9.71 -11.40 3.93
CA LYS A 51 10.25 -10.16 3.39
C LYS A 51 11.46 -10.43 2.50
N PRO A 52 11.78 -9.52 1.56
CA PRO A 52 13.03 -9.62 0.79
C PRO A 52 14.24 -9.53 1.74
N LYS A 53 15.27 -10.34 1.43
CA LYS A 53 16.50 -10.38 2.20
C LYS A 53 17.61 -9.72 1.42
N GLY A 54 18.21 -8.66 1.98
CA GLY A 54 19.39 -8.01 1.42
C GLY A 54 19.14 -7.17 0.18
N THR A 55 17.89 -6.87 -0.16
CA THR A 55 17.59 -6.01 -1.30
C THR A 55 17.55 -4.54 -0.90
N GLU A 56 17.63 -3.66 -1.90
CA GLU A 56 17.63 -2.22 -1.71
C GLU A 56 16.28 -1.72 -1.13
N GLU A 57 16.36 -0.79 -0.20
CA GLU A 57 15.21 -0.03 0.29
C GLU A 57 14.92 1.15 -0.64
N PHE A 58 13.65 1.49 -0.84
CA PHE A 58 13.26 2.64 -1.65
C PHE A 58 11.96 3.27 -1.14
N ALA A 59 11.76 4.54 -1.51
CA ALA A 59 10.51 5.26 -1.22
C ALA A 59 9.52 5.00 -2.36
N PRO A 60 8.35 4.42 -2.08
CA PRO A 60 7.38 4.10 -3.14
C PRO A 60 6.69 5.37 -3.65
N GLN A 61 6.39 5.39 -4.94
CA GLN A 61 5.59 6.44 -5.58
C GLN A 61 4.12 6.06 -5.64
N LEU A 62 3.83 4.75 -5.58
CA LEU A 62 2.49 4.18 -5.58
C LEU A 62 2.43 3.08 -4.52
N LEU A 63 1.44 3.16 -3.64
CA LEU A 63 1.18 2.13 -2.64
C LEU A 63 -0.15 1.45 -2.93
N ILE A 64 -0.10 0.12 -2.97
CA ILE A 64 -1.31 -0.71 -2.96
C ILE A 64 -1.52 -1.15 -1.52
N VAL A 65 -2.63 -0.74 -0.93
CA VAL A 65 -2.91 -0.89 0.51
C VAL A 65 -4.06 -1.87 0.72
N PRO A 66 -3.80 -3.02 1.34
CA PRO A 66 -4.89 -3.95 1.65
C PRO A 66 -5.81 -3.36 2.71
N CYS A 67 -7.11 -3.55 2.54
CA CYS A 67 -8.13 -3.04 3.44
C CYS A 67 -9.06 -4.16 3.86
N LEU A 68 -9.34 -4.27 5.17
CA LEU A 68 -10.40 -5.16 5.68
C LEU A 68 -11.76 -4.65 5.26
N GLY A 69 -11.90 -3.33 5.22
CA GLY A 69 -13.11 -2.66 4.79
C GLY A 69 -12.81 -1.22 4.41
N TYR A 70 -13.82 -0.54 3.92
CA TYR A 70 -13.68 0.86 3.53
C TYR A 70 -15.02 1.58 3.72
N GLY A 71 -14.94 2.91 3.82
CA GLY A 71 -16.10 3.77 3.94
C GLY A 71 -16.11 4.87 2.90
N PRO A 72 -17.12 5.76 2.97
CA PRO A 72 -17.20 6.89 2.07
C PRO A 72 -15.95 7.79 2.15
N GLY A 73 -15.52 8.30 1.00
CA GLY A 73 -14.39 9.24 0.93
C GLY A 73 -13.01 8.63 1.08
N GLY A 74 -12.85 7.33 0.82
CA GLY A 74 -11.54 6.68 0.85
C GLY A 74 -11.07 6.30 2.25
N VAL A 75 -11.97 6.27 3.23
CA VAL A 75 -11.65 5.85 4.59
C VAL A 75 -11.39 4.35 4.61
N ARG A 76 -10.33 3.94 5.27
CA ARG A 76 -9.87 2.56 5.34
C ARG A 76 -10.08 1.98 6.72
N LEU A 77 -10.58 0.73 6.78
CA LEU A 77 -10.51 -0.11 7.96
C LEU A 77 -9.33 -1.07 7.77
N GLY A 78 -8.33 -0.94 8.63
CA GLY A 78 -7.14 -1.79 8.61
C GLY A 78 -7.12 -2.79 9.76
N TYR A 79 -5.94 -3.36 9.99
CA TYR A 79 -5.74 -4.42 10.98
C TYR A 79 -5.45 -3.90 12.40
N GLY A 80 -5.50 -2.59 12.60
CA GLY A 80 -5.41 -1.98 13.93
C GLY A 80 -3.99 -1.57 14.38
N GLY A 81 -2.95 -1.93 13.66
CA GLY A 81 -1.57 -1.64 14.05
C GLY A 81 -1.11 -0.21 13.77
N GLY A 82 -1.79 0.52 12.89
CA GLY A 82 -1.43 1.88 12.51
C GLY A 82 -0.17 2.01 11.66
N PHE A 83 0.36 0.90 11.12
CA PHE A 83 1.61 0.92 10.33
C PHE A 83 1.49 1.74 9.06
N PHE A 84 0.40 1.57 8.30
CA PHE A 84 0.19 2.33 7.06
C PHE A 84 -0.01 3.81 7.34
N GLU A 85 -0.77 4.16 8.36
CA GLU A 85 -1.03 5.53 8.75
C GLU A 85 0.27 6.25 9.13
N ARG A 86 1.10 5.64 9.95
CA ARG A 86 2.41 6.20 10.33
C ARG A 86 3.35 6.29 9.13
N THR A 87 3.33 5.29 8.25
CA THR A 87 4.14 5.29 7.04
C THR A 87 3.79 6.45 6.14
N LEU A 88 2.49 6.68 5.90
CA LEU A 88 2.02 7.75 5.01
C LEU A 88 2.35 9.14 5.56
N LEU A 89 2.49 9.28 6.88
CA LEU A 89 2.93 10.55 7.47
C LEU A 89 4.41 10.83 7.27
N CYS A 90 5.22 9.81 6.98
CA CYS A 90 6.69 9.92 6.93
C CYS A 90 7.27 9.86 5.51
N VAL A 91 6.56 9.28 4.54
CA VAL A 91 7.07 9.13 3.18
C VAL A 91 6.94 10.44 2.41
N GLU A 92 8.07 10.94 1.91
CA GLU A 92 8.14 12.16 1.11
C GLU A 92 8.82 11.87 -0.25
N PRO A 93 8.24 12.33 -1.38
CA PRO A 93 6.91 12.91 -1.49
C PRO A 93 5.81 11.88 -1.20
N SER A 94 4.60 12.36 -0.87
CA SER A 94 3.48 11.47 -0.58
C SER A 94 3.16 10.57 -1.78
N PRO A 95 3.11 9.25 -1.59
CA PRO A 95 2.77 8.34 -2.68
C PRO A 95 1.28 8.42 -3.03
N VAL A 96 0.94 8.02 -4.24
CA VAL A 96 -0.45 7.73 -4.60
C VAL A 96 -0.86 6.46 -3.87
N THR A 97 -2.01 6.46 -3.23
CA THR A 97 -2.49 5.32 -2.44
C THR A 97 -3.73 4.71 -3.08
N VAL A 98 -3.66 3.40 -3.34
CA VAL A 98 -4.75 2.62 -3.90
C VAL A 98 -5.12 1.53 -2.89
N GLY A 99 -6.30 1.68 -2.28
CA GLY A 99 -6.84 0.66 -1.40
C GLY A 99 -7.44 -0.48 -2.22
N VAL A 100 -7.30 -1.68 -1.71
CA VAL A 100 -7.90 -2.89 -2.31
C VAL A 100 -8.71 -3.60 -1.25
N SER A 101 -9.98 -3.81 -1.53
CA SER A 101 -10.91 -4.50 -0.65
C SER A 101 -11.90 -5.30 -1.49
N TYR A 102 -12.73 -6.11 -0.83
CA TYR A 102 -13.89 -6.69 -1.46
C TYR A 102 -15.08 -5.74 -1.31
N ARG A 103 -16.02 -5.76 -2.27
CA ARG A 103 -17.20 -4.88 -2.20
C ARG A 103 -18.01 -5.08 -0.92
N HIS A 104 -18.07 -6.30 -0.39
CA HIS A 104 -18.77 -6.58 0.85
C HIS A 104 -18.08 -5.96 2.09
N GLY A 105 -16.88 -5.45 1.92
CA GLY A 105 -16.18 -4.69 2.96
C GLY A 105 -16.62 -3.24 3.09
N PHE A 106 -17.58 -2.79 2.28
CA PHE A 106 -18.08 -1.43 2.38
C PHE A 106 -18.87 -1.22 3.67
N LEU A 107 -18.49 -0.19 4.42
CA LEU A 107 -19.09 0.18 5.70
C LEU A 107 -19.61 1.62 5.61
N PRO A 108 -20.90 1.82 5.34
CA PRO A 108 -21.46 3.17 5.11
C PRO A 108 -21.25 4.13 6.25
N MET A 109 -21.15 3.62 7.48
CA MET A 109 -21.01 4.43 8.69
C MET A 109 -19.56 4.67 9.10
N LEU A 110 -18.60 4.07 8.39
CA LEU A 110 -17.19 4.24 8.73
C LEU A 110 -16.76 5.68 8.45
N ARG A 111 -16.10 6.28 9.44
CA ARG A 111 -15.56 7.65 9.34
C ARG A 111 -14.09 7.65 9.75
N ALA A 112 -13.33 8.56 9.17
CA ALA A 112 -11.93 8.73 9.52
C ALA A 112 -11.81 9.29 10.95
N GLY A 113 -10.96 8.64 11.76
CA GLY A 113 -10.52 9.21 13.03
C GLY A 113 -9.40 10.22 12.82
N PRO A 114 -8.96 10.91 13.91
CA PRO A 114 -7.93 11.95 13.80
C PRO A 114 -6.58 11.47 13.27
N ALA A 115 -6.25 10.19 13.49
CA ALA A 115 -4.97 9.61 13.08
C ALA A 115 -5.05 8.81 11.78
N GLU A 116 -6.22 8.72 11.16
CA GLU A 116 -6.41 7.94 9.94
C GLU A 116 -6.16 8.77 8.70
N VAL A 117 -5.71 8.10 7.63
CA VAL A 117 -5.41 8.73 6.35
C VAL A 117 -6.41 8.23 5.33
N GLU A 118 -6.99 9.16 4.55
CA GLU A 118 -7.84 8.82 3.44
C GLU A 118 -7.00 8.41 2.23
N LEU A 119 -7.42 7.34 1.55
CA LEU A 119 -6.72 6.84 0.36
C LEU A 119 -7.15 7.63 -0.87
N ASP A 120 -6.31 7.61 -1.92
CA ASP A 120 -6.60 8.33 -3.16
C ASP A 120 -7.61 7.59 -4.04
N VAL A 121 -7.56 6.25 -4.03
CA VAL A 121 -8.42 5.40 -4.85
C VAL A 121 -8.82 4.18 -4.02
N MET A 122 -10.04 3.69 -4.22
CA MET A 122 -10.50 2.44 -3.63
C MET A 122 -10.97 1.50 -4.74
N LEU A 123 -10.32 0.33 -4.84
CA LEU A 123 -10.67 -0.72 -5.79
C LEU A 123 -11.32 -1.90 -5.09
N THR A 124 -12.28 -2.50 -5.76
CA THR A 124 -12.84 -3.80 -5.41
C THR A 124 -12.92 -4.68 -6.66
N GLU A 125 -13.47 -5.88 -6.53
CA GLU A 125 -13.74 -6.74 -7.68
C GLU A 125 -14.67 -6.11 -8.71
N ASP A 126 -15.44 -5.08 -8.31
CA ASP A 126 -16.34 -4.35 -9.22
C ASP A 126 -15.67 -3.14 -9.90
N GLY A 127 -14.40 -2.91 -9.66
CA GLY A 127 -13.64 -1.81 -10.23
C GLY A 127 -13.38 -0.66 -9.24
N VAL A 128 -13.28 0.55 -9.76
CA VAL A 128 -13.03 1.75 -8.94
C VAL A 128 -14.32 2.15 -8.24
N MET A 129 -14.32 2.08 -6.92
CA MET A 129 -15.48 2.44 -6.09
C MET A 129 -15.43 3.90 -5.67
N TRP A 130 -14.24 4.46 -5.55
CA TRP A 130 -14.04 5.84 -5.14
C TRP A 130 -12.68 6.32 -5.66
N GLU A 131 -12.62 7.59 -6.03
CA GLU A 131 -11.41 8.24 -6.50
C GLU A 131 -11.40 9.69 -6.03
N ARG A 132 -10.28 10.12 -5.47
CA ARG A 132 -10.11 11.50 -5.03
C ARG A 132 -9.97 12.41 -6.26
N ASN A 133 -10.63 13.57 -6.23
CA ASN A 133 -10.45 14.58 -7.27
C ASN A 133 -9.01 15.08 -7.29
N THR A 134 -8.45 15.26 -8.51
CA THR A 134 -7.06 15.64 -8.70
C THR A 134 -6.66 16.97 -8.06
N GLY A 135 -7.59 17.84 -7.75
CA GLY A 135 -7.33 19.13 -7.08
C GLY A 135 -7.32 19.09 -5.56
N GLN A 136 -7.52 17.93 -4.93
CA GLN A 136 -7.68 17.81 -3.47
C GLN A 136 -6.45 17.30 -2.73
N ARG A 137 -5.35 17.09 -3.41
CA ARG A 137 -4.11 16.63 -2.79
C ARG A 137 -3.28 17.76 -2.25
#